data_710552ce8ab79a00f2314afc4f61f74b
#
_entry.id   710552ce8ab79a00f2314afc4f61f74b
#
_cell.length_a   1.000
_cell.length_b   1.000
_cell.length_c   1.000
_cell.angle_alpha   90.00
_cell.angle_beta   90.00
_cell.angle_gamma   90.00
#
_symmetry.space_group_name_H-M   'P 1'
#
loop_
_entity.id
_entity.type
_entity.pdbx_description
1 polymer ?
#
loop_
_entity_poly.entity_id
_entity_poly.type
_entity_poly.pdbx_seq_one_letter_code
_entity_poly.pdbx_strand_id
1 'polypeptide(L)'
;MKVVILCGGMGTRLREETEFRPKPMVKIGTKPILWHIMKYYAHYGFNQFVLCLGYKGEVIKEYFYHYMLHNNDVTVKLGQNRQITIHEHNQIENWEITMVDTGERTLKGARIHKIAKYIDDDFMVTYGDGMSDIDINRL
;
A
#
# COMPACT_ATOMS: atom_id res chain seq x y z
N MET A 1 6.85 -9.10 12.71
CA MET A 1 7.58 -9.12 11.42
C MET A 1 6.87 -8.21 10.43
N LYS A 2 7.61 -7.32 9.80
CA LYS A 2 7.05 -6.42 8.80
C LYS A 2 7.13 -7.03 7.42
N VAL A 3 6.18 -6.66 6.56
CA VAL A 3 6.17 -7.05 5.15
C VAL A 3 6.61 -5.86 4.32
N VAL A 4 7.71 -6.01 3.60
CA VAL A 4 8.23 -4.99 2.68
C VAL A 4 7.65 -5.27 1.30
N ILE A 5 7.00 -4.28 0.72
CA ILE A 5 6.37 -4.43 -0.59
C ILE A 5 7.04 -3.49 -1.59
N LEU A 6 7.58 -4.05 -2.65
CA LEU A 6 8.25 -3.30 -3.71
C LEU A 6 7.21 -2.80 -4.70
N CYS A 7 6.97 -1.48 -4.69
CA CYS A 7 5.93 -0.83 -5.48
C CYS A 7 6.51 0.09 -6.57
N GLY A 8 7.82 0.04 -6.78
CA GLY A 8 8.51 1.04 -7.60
C GLY A 8 8.65 0.75 -9.09
N GLY A 9 8.25 -0.43 -9.56
CA GLY A 9 8.38 -0.80 -10.96
C GLY A 9 7.43 -0.02 -11.87
N MET A 10 7.88 0.28 -13.09
CA MET A 10 7.07 1.04 -14.05
C MET A 10 5.96 0.22 -14.72
N GLY A 11 6.03 -1.09 -14.71
CA GLY A 11 5.00 -1.95 -15.26
C GLY A 11 4.75 -1.75 -16.76
N THR A 12 5.31 -2.61 -17.60
CA THR A 12 5.20 -2.46 -19.05
C THR A 12 3.98 -3.18 -19.65
N ARG A 13 3.38 -4.11 -18.91
CA ARG A 13 2.34 -4.98 -19.43
C ARG A 13 0.94 -4.35 -19.48
N LEU A 14 0.67 -3.35 -18.64
CA LEU A 14 -0.63 -2.69 -18.54
C LEU A 14 -0.47 -1.22 -18.85
N ARG A 15 0.01 -0.92 -20.05
CA ARG A 15 0.42 0.41 -20.46
C ARG A 15 -0.66 1.48 -20.26
N GLU A 16 -1.89 1.19 -20.65
CA GLU A 16 -2.99 2.14 -20.53
C GLU A 16 -3.34 2.45 -19.08
N GLU A 17 -3.35 1.42 -18.23
CA GLU A 17 -3.63 1.59 -16.81
C GLU A 17 -2.49 2.29 -16.07
N THR A 18 -1.23 1.96 -16.43
CA THR A 18 -0.08 2.51 -15.73
C THR A 18 0.31 3.90 -16.18
N GLU A 19 -0.32 4.44 -17.23
CA GLU A 19 -0.11 5.82 -17.65
C GLU A 19 -0.55 6.81 -16.57
N PHE A 20 -1.64 6.49 -15.85
CA PHE A 20 -2.23 7.37 -14.85
C PHE A 20 -1.96 6.92 -13.41
N ARG A 21 -1.57 5.69 -13.22
CA ARG A 21 -1.32 5.13 -11.89
C ARG A 21 -0.22 4.08 -11.94
N PRO A 22 0.49 3.85 -10.82
CA PRO A 22 1.47 2.76 -10.78
C PRO A 22 0.75 1.40 -10.83
N LYS A 23 1.45 0.38 -11.29
CA LYS A 23 0.90 -0.96 -11.45
C LYS A 23 0.25 -1.52 -10.16
N PRO A 24 0.82 -1.32 -8.96
CA PRO A 24 0.17 -1.78 -7.73
C PRO A 24 -1.21 -1.18 -7.47
N MET A 25 -1.53 -0.07 -8.11
CA MET A 25 -2.80 0.63 -7.93
C MET A 25 -3.84 0.29 -8.99
N VAL A 26 -3.54 -0.62 -9.90
CA VAL A 26 -4.53 -1.15 -10.83
C VAL A 26 -5.57 -1.92 -10.03
N LYS A 27 -6.85 -1.61 -10.27
CA LYS A 27 -7.93 -2.19 -9.46
C LYS A 27 -8.32 -3.59 -9.90
N ILE A 28 -8.58 -4.43 -8.91
CA ILE A 28 -9.29 -5.70 -9.07
C ILE A 28 -10.57 -5.56 -8.25
N GLY A 29 -11.71 -5.45 -8.93
CA GLY A 29 -12.95 -5.08 -8.26
C GLY A 29 -12.90 -3.62 -7.83
N THR A 30 -13.18 -3.34 -6.58
CA THR A 30 -13.21 -1.96 -6.04
C THR A 30 -11.90 -1.55 -5.38
N LYS A 31 -10.93 -2.45 -5.25
CA LYS A 31 -9.68 -2.21 -4.52
C LYS A 31 -8.47 -2.44 -5.42
N PRO A 32 -7.37 -1.71 -5.20
CA PRO A 32 -6.15 -1.93 -5.97
C PRO A 32 -5.49 -3.28 -5.66
N ILE A 33 -4.70 -3.78 -6.61
CA ILE A 33 -3.94 -5.02 -6.43
C ILE A 33 -3.15 -4.98 -5.12
N LEU A 34 -2.49 -3.87 -4.84
CA LEU A 34 -1.71 -3.68 -3.61
C LEU A 34 -2.55 -3.98 -2.36
N TRP A 35 -3.79 -3.47 -2.31
CA TRP A 35 -4.68 -3.71 -1.18
C TRP A 35 -4.94 -5.22 -1.00
N HIS A 36 -5.17 -5.94 -2.10
CA HIS A 36 -5.42 -7.38 -2.04
C HIS A 36 -4.20 -8.15 -1.53
N ILE A 37 -3.00 -7.74 -1.94
CA ILE A 37 -1.76 -8.35 -1.46
C ILE A 37 -1.62 -8.13 0.05
N MET A 38 -1.85 -6.91 0.51
CA MET A 38 -1.76 -6.58 1.93
C MET A 38 -2.82 -7.36 2.73
N LYS A 39 -4.03 -7.47 2.20
CA LYS A 39 -5.11 -8.23 2.83
C LYS A 39 -4.74 -9.71 2.96
N TYR A 40 -4.08 -10.26 1.95
CA TYR A 40 -3.59 -11.63 1.98
C TYR A 40 -2.61 -11.86 3.13
N TYR A 41 -1.63 -10.98 3.27
CA TYR A 41 -0.66 -11.07 4.39
C TYR A 41 -1.33 -10.83 5.74
N ALA A 42 -2.27 -9.90 5.80
CA ALA A 42 -3.01 -9.61 7.03
C ALA A 42 -3.83 -10.81 7.50
N HIS A 43 -4.32 -11.62 6.57
CA HIS A 43 -5.04 -12.85 6.90
C HIS A 43 -4.18 -13.81 7.73
N TYR A 44 -2.86 -13.80 7.51
CA TYR A 44 -1.91 -14.62 8.28
C TYR A 44 -1.33 -13.89 9.50
N GLY A 45 -1.88 -12.74 9.85
CA GLY A 45 -1.47 -12.00 11.05
C GLY A 45 -0.40 -10.94 10.82
N PHE A 46 0.02 -10.70 9.57
CA PHE A 46 1.02 -9.69 9.26
C PHE A 46 0.32 -8.39 8.88
N ASN A 47 0.35 -7.42 9.79
CA ASN A 47 -0.38 -6.16 9.64
C ASN A 47 0.51 -4.92 9.65
N GLN A 48 1.83 -5.09 9.55
CA GLN A 48 2.77 -3.99 9.46
C GLN A 48 3.47 -4.04 8.11
N PHE A 49 3.32 -2.98 7.33
CA PHE A 49 3.80 -2.93 5.96
C PHE A 49 4.74 -1.75 5.75
N VAL A 50 5.80 -1.98 4.96
CA VAL A 50 6.68 -0.91 4.50
C VAL A 50 6.65 -0.95 2.97
N LEU A 51 6.16 0.12 2.37
CA LEU A 51 6.01 0.22 0.92
C LEU A 51 7.19 1.00 0.34
N CYS A 52 7.91 0.39 -0.58
CA CYS A 52 9.01 1.04 -1.31
C CYS A 52 8.42 1.65 -2.57
N LEU A 53 8.27 2.97 -2.58
CA LEU A 53 7.60 3.69 -3.67
C LEU A 53 8.60 4.17 -4.71
N GLY A 54 8.13 4.27 -5.95
CA GLY A 54 8.88 4.80 -7.06
C GLY A 54 7.95 5.52 -8.02
N TYR A 55 7.81 5.00 -9.25
CA TYR A 55 6.96 5.59 -10.28
C TYR A 55 5.56 5.87 -9.74
N LYS A 56 5.16 7.15 -9.79
CA LYS A 56 3.86 7.63 -9.30
C LYS A 56 3.54 7.21 -7.87
N GLY A 57 4.56 7.19 -7.00
CA GLY A 57 4.39 6.82 -5.59
C GLY A 57 3.40 7.71 -4.86
N GLU A 58 3.22 8.96 -5.29
CA GLU A 58 2.25 9.87 -4.70
C GLU A 58 0.82 9.35 -4.79
N VAL A 59 0.49 8.57 -5.82
CA VAL A 59 -0.84 7.97 -5.96
C VAL A 59 -1.10 6.99 -4.82
N ILE A 60 -0.07 6.20 -4.45
CA ILE A 60 -0.17 5.25 -3.35
C ILE A 60 -0.30 5.98 -2.01
N LYS A 61 0.51 7.02 -1.81
CA LYS A 61 0.44 7.82 -0.58
C LYS A 61 -0.94 8.44 -0.38
N GLU A 62 -1.48 9.04 -1.43
CA GLU A 62 -2.81 9.67 -1.37
C GLU A 62 -3.90 8.64 -1.09
N TYR A 63 -3.80 7.47 -1.69
CA TYR A 63 -4.78 6.41 -1.49
C TYR A 63 -4.89 6.03 0.00
N PHE A 64 -3.78 5.77 0.66
CA PHE A 64 -3.81 5.36 2.06
C PHE A 64 -4.04 6.53 3.00
N TYR A 65 -3.56 7.72 2.65
CA TYR A 65 -3.84 8.92 3.44
C TYR A 65 -5.34 9.23 3.51
N HIS A 66 -6.05 9.03 2.40
CA HIS A 66 -7.48 9.28 2.30
C HIS A 66 -8.33 8.01 2.47
N TYR A 67 -7.72 6.90 2.89
CA TYR A 67 -8.39 5.61 2.94
C TYR A 67 -9.64 5.63 3.81
N MET A 68 -9.54 6.19 5.02
CA MET A 68 -10.67 6.27 5.93
C MET A 68 -11.79 7.14 5.37
N LEU A 69 -11.43 8.24 4.73
CA LEU A 69 -12.39 9.14 4.10
C LEU A 69 -13.17 8.45 2.97
N HIS A 70 -12.47 7.70 2.12
CA HIS A 70 -13.09 7.11 0.93
C HIS A 70 -13.83 5.80 1.19
N ASN A 71 -13.57 5.15 2.31
CA ASN A 71 -14.15 3.84 2.62
C ASN A 71 -15.17 3.89 3.76
N ASN A 72 -15.56 5.09 4.19
CA ASN A 72 -16.53 5.29 5.26
C ASN A 72 -17.46 6.44 4.89
N ASP A 73 -18.59 6.51 5.59
CA ASP A 73 -19.47 7.66 5.50
C ASP A 73 -18.84 8.84 6.22
N VAL A 74 -19.05 10.05 5.72
CA VAL A 74 -18.38 11.25 6.23
C VAL A 74 -19.39 12.39 6.38
N THR A 75 -19.31 13.07 7.50
CA THR A 75 -20.02 14.33 7.71
C THR A 75 -19.01 15.47 7.70
N VAL A 76 -19.25 16.48 6.85
CA VAL A 76 -18.37 17.65 6.75
C VAL A 76 -19.19 18.88 7.13
N LYS A 77 -18.71 19.61 8.14
CA LYS A 77 -19.27 20.91 8.49
C LYS A 77 -18.41 22.00 7.90
N LEU A 78 -19.01 22.85 7.08
CA LEU A 78 -18.34 24.01 6.49
C LEU A 78 -18.74 25.26 7.26
N GLY A 79 -17.90 26.28 7.21
CA GLY A 79 -18.15 27.54 7.89
C GLY A 79 -17.15 27.81 9.00
N GLN A 80 -17.60 28.55 10.04
CA GLN A 80 -16.70 28.94 11.13
C GLN A 80 -16.24 27.78 11.99
N ASN A 81 -17.11 26.79 12.21
CA ASN A 81 -16.80 25.61 13.02
C ASN A 81 -16.60 24.41 12.09
N ARG A 82 -15.52 24.47 11.30
CA ARG A 82 -15.18 23.39 10.39
C ARG A 82 -14.85 22.11 11.14
N GLN A 83 -15.46 21.02 10.73
CA GLN A 83 -15.22 19.72 11.35
C GLN A 83 -15.48 18.61 10.34
N ILE A 84 -14.63 17.58 10.40
CA ILE A 84 -14.82 16.37 9.60
C ILE A 84 -15.01 15.23 10.57
N THR A 85 -16.11 14.49 10.41
CA THR A 85 -16.38 13.30 11.19
C THR A 85 -16.49 12.11 10.27
N ILE A 86 -15.63 11.12 10.48
CA ILE A 86 -15.65 9.87 9.72
C ILE A 86 -16.42 8.84 10.53
N HIS A 87 -17.48 8.28 9.92
CA HIS A 87 -18.34 7.28 10.56
C HIS A 87 -17.77 5.90 10.27
N GLU A 88 -16.93 5.39 11.16
CA GLU A 88 -16.20 4.15 10.96
C GLU A 88 -17.11 2.93 10.98
N HIS A 89 -16.85 2.00 10.05
CA HIS A 89 -17.50 0.70 10.03
C HIS A 89 -16.85 -0.23 11.05
N ASN A 90 -17.57 -1.28 11.45
CA ASN A 90 -17.06 -2.25 12.42
C ASN A 90 -15.93 -3.13 11.90
N GLN A 91 -15.74 -3.20 10.58
CA GLN A 91 -14.69 -4.01 9.96
C GLN A 91 -13.70 -3.12 9.24
N ILE A 92 -12.80 -2.54 10.01
CA ILE A 92 -11.72 -1.69 9.47
C ILE A 92 -10.41 -2.46 9.55
N GLU A 93 -9.61 -2.38 8.50
CA GLU A 93 -8.28 -2.95 8.51
C GLU A 93 -7.42 -2.24 9.55
N ASN A 94 -6.83 -3.02 10.44
CA ASN A 94 -5.92 -2.51 11.46
C ASN A 94 -4.48 -2.71 10.99
N TRP A 95 -4.08 -1.92 9.99
CA TRP A 95 -2.77 -2.00 9.36
C TRP A 95 -1.91 -0.79 9.71
N GLU A 96 -0.62 -1.01 9.90
CA GLU A 96 0.35 0.07 9.99
C GLU A 96 1.12 0.10 8.66
N ILE A 97 1.09 1.23 7.97
CA ILE A 97 1.66 1.36 6.64
C ILE A 97 2.67 2.49 6.63
N THR A 98 3.93 2.15 6.39
CA THR A 98 5.00 3.13 6.22
C THR A 98 5.33 3.20 4.73
N MET A 99 5.27 4.40 4.16
CA MET A 99 5.49 4.62 2.73
C MET A 99 6.74 5.44 2.53
N VAL A 100 7.72 4.86 1.81
CA VAL A 100 9.04 5.45 1.64
C VAL A 100 9.36 5.63 0.16
N ASP A 101 9.71 6.85 -0.23
CA ASP A 101 10.15 7.11 -1.61
C ASP A 101 11.56 6.55 -1.80
N THR A 102 11.68 5.55 -2.68
CA THR A 102 12.95 4.90 -2.96
C THR A 102 13.50 5.20 -4.36
N GLY A 103 12.77 6.01 -5.14
CA GLY A 103 13.18 6.44 -6.48
C GLY A 103 12.60 5.58 -7.60
N GLU A 104 12.30 6.20 -8.75
CA GLU A 104 11.65 5.51 -9.87
C GLU A 104 12.51 4.40 -10.48
N ARG A 105 13.81 4.64 -10.57
CA ARG A 105 14.76 3.74 -11.28
C ARG A 105 15.74 3.06 -10.34
N THR A 106 15.45 3.07 -9.07
CA THR A 106 16.32 2.45 -8.08
C THR A 106 16.22 0.93 -8.16
N LEU A 107 17.34 0.24 -8.13
CA LEU A 107 17.39 -1.22 -8.11
C LEU A 107 16.78 -1.77 -6.81
N LYS A 108 16.25 -3.01 -6.88
CA LYS A 108 15.55 -3.62 -5.76
C LYS A 108 16.36 -3.65 -4.47
N GLY A 109 17.63 -4.06 -4.54
CA GLY A 109 18.51 -4.10 -3.37
C GLY A 109 18.72 -2.73 -2.74
N ALA A 110 18.87 -1.69 -3.57
CA ALA A 110 19.03 -0.33 -3.09
C ALA A 110 17.74 0.20 -2.46
N ARG A 111 16.58 -0.22 -2.95
CA ARG A 111 15.30 0.15 -2.34
C ARG A 111 15.19 -0.39 -0.92
N ILE A 112 15.57 -1.63 -0.73
CA ILE A 112 15.56 -2.26 0.60
C ILE A 112 16.54 -1.57 1.53
N HIS A 113 17.72 -1.19 1.02
CA HIS A 113 18.70 -0.45 1.81
C HIS A 113 18.12 0.90 2.31
N LYS A 114 17.35 1.58 1.47
CA LYS A 114 16.76 2.88 1.84
C LYS A 114 15.72 2.79 2.94
N ILE A 115 15.12 1.63 3.15
CA ILE A 115 14.09 1.45 4.18
C ILE A 115 14.63 0.81 5.46
N ALA A 116 15.92 0.55 5.53
CA ALA A 116 16.53 -0.18 6.64
C ALA A 116 16.22 0.44 8.01
N LYS A 117 16.12 1.76 8.09
CA LYS A 117 15.79 2.45 9.35
C LYS A 117 14.38 2.18 9.87
N TYR A 118 13.50 1.63 9.04
CA TYR A 118 12.13 1.32 9.43
C TYR A 118 11.94 -0.14 9.80
N ILE A 119 13.02 -0.93 9.73
CA ILE A 119 12.97 -2.38 9.97
C ILE A 119 13.92 -2.74 11.09
N ASP A 120 13.39 -3.32 12.17
CA ASP A 120 14.16 -3.66 13.37
C ASP A 120 14.56 -5.12 13.42
N ASP A 121 13.83 -6.02 12.76
CA ASP A 121 14.00 -7.46 12.79
C ASP A 121 13.95 -8.06 11.40
N ASP A 122 13.82 -9.38 11.34
CA ASP A 122 13.55 -10.07 10.08
C ASP A 122 12.29 -9.53 9.43
N PHE A 123 12.26 -9.57 8.11
CA PHE A 123 11.13 -9.07 7.34
C PHE A 123 10.91 -9.92 6.10
N MET A 124 9.70 -9.86 5.55
CA MET A 124 9.36 -10.50 4.29
C MET A 124 9.38 -9.47 3.18
N VAL A 125 9.74 -9.89 1.97
CA VAL A 125 9.73 -9.02 0.79
C VAL A 125 8.82 -9.62 -0.27
N THR A 126 7.97 -8.79 -0.85
CA THR A 126 7.12 -9.19 -1.97
C THR A 126 6.95 -8.02 -2.96
N TYR A 127 6.30 -8.29 -4.07
CA TYR A 127 6.01 -7.29 -5.09
C TYR A 127 4.57 -6.80 -4.95
N GLY A 128 4.37 -5.52 -5.19
CA GLY A 128 3.06 -4.88 -5.08
C GLY A 128 2.14 -5.08 -6.27
N ASP A 129 2.56 -5.83 -7.28
CA ASP A 129 1.82 -6.00 -8.53
C ASP A 129 1.45 -7.45 -8.85
N GLY A 130 1.65 -8.36 -7.93
CA GLY A 130 1.32 -9.77 -8.13
C GLY A 130 0.74 -10.40 -6.88
N MET A 131 -0.18 -11.35 -7.06
CA MET A 131 -0.78 -12.10 -5.97
C MET A 131 -0.28 -13.54 -6.01
N SER A 132 -0.23 -14.18 -4.83
CA SER A 132 0.23 -15.55 -4.70
C SER A 132 -0.77 -16.34 -3.86
N ASP A 133 -0.96 -17.62 -4.25
CA ASP A 133 -1.74 -18.57 -3.47
C ASP A 133 -0.87 -19.33 -2.46
N ILE A 134 0.40 -18.99 -2.36
CA ILE A 134 1.34 -19.68 -1.48
C ILE A 134 1.00 -19.38 -0.02
N ASP A 135 0.93 -20.43 0.79
CA ASP A 135 0.75 -20.28 2.22
C ASP A 135 2.02 -19.69 2.83
N ILE A 136 1.91 -18.48 3.34
CA ILE A 136 3.03 -17.73 3.92
C ILE A 136 3.68 -18.48 5.08
N ASN A 137 2.88 -19.21 5.84
CA ASN A 137 3.40 -19.94 7.02
C ASN A 137 4.29 -21.12 6.64
N ARG A 138 4.32 -21.50 5.38
CA ARG A 138 5.19 -22.54 4.87
C ARG A 138 6.49 -22.01 4.25
N LEU A 139 6.62 -20.71 4.17
CA LEU A 139 7.86 -20.07 3.72
C LEU A 139 8.81 -19.89 4.90
#